data_d11d102b7002f3a3952478cd4a05927a
#
_entry.id   d11d102b7002f3a3952478cd4a05927a
#
_cell.length_a   1.000
_cell.length_b   1.000
_cell.length_c   1.000
_cell.angle_alpha   90.00
_cell.angle_beta   90.00
_cell.angle_gamma   90.00
#
_symmetry.space_group_name_H-M   'P 1'
#
loop_
_entity.id
_entity.type
_entity.pdbx_description
1 polymer ?
#
loop_
_entity_poly.entity_id
_entity_poly.type
_entity_poly.pdbx_seq_one_letter_code
_entity_poly.pdbx_strand_id
1 'polypeptide(L)'
;MKCLGLISIAFCIVLSASVTVFTQKKTIILVRHAEKADSTSADPELSPEGKQRAERLVKVLGKYEPGAFYSTDFKRTRDTARPFADKRKKTIETYDARKPNELIEAIMKSKTKRFLITGHSNTIPGLANALGKKDLFKNLDDSEYGVIWIVRIKNGQVDRIEILPF
;
A
#
# COMPACT_ATOMS: atom_id res chain seq x y z
N MET A 1 31.20 73.61 20.86
CA MET A 1 31.28 72.18 21.19
C MET A 1 30.08 71.51 20.52
N LYS A 2 30.27 70.75 19.41
CA LYS A 2 29.25 70.08 18.68
C LYS A 2 29.37 68.55 18.93
N CYS A 3 28.45 67.99 19.66
CA CYS A 3 28.37 66.50 19.86
C CYS A 3 27.74 65.86 18.62
N LEU A 4 28.55 65.08 17.90
CA LEU A 4 28.05 64.20 16.82
C LEU A 4 27.56 62.89 17.44
N GLY A 5 26.26 62.66 17.38
CA GLY A 5 25.66 61.35 17.77
C GLY A 5 25.84 60.33 16.66
N LEU A 6 26.53 59.22 16.94
CA LEU A 6 26.59 58.03 16.07
C LEU A 6 25.29 57.24 16.21
N ILE A 7 24.52 57.16 15.11
CA ILE A 7 23.37 56.25 15.00
C ILE A 7 23.91 54.94 14.50
N SER A 8 23.92 53.91 15.37
CA SER A 8 24.26 52.52 15.02
C SER A 8 23.03 51.85 14.45
N ILE A 9 23.01 51.62 13.13
CA ILE A 9 21.94 50.84 12.48
C ILE A 9 22.29 49.35 12.60
N ALA A 10 21.63 48.66 13.51
CA ALA A 10 21.71 47.20 13.61
C ALA A 10 20.95 46.55 12.43
N PHE A 11 21.69 45.97 11.49
CA PHE A 11 21.12 45.24 10.35
C PHE A 11 20.75 43.82 10.82
N CYS A 12 19.49 43.57 11.17
CA CYS A 12 18.96 42.21 11.46
C CYS A 12 18.85 41.40 10.17
N ILE A 13 19.81 40.48 9.93
CA ILE A 13 19.72 39.49 8.88
C ILE A 13 18.71 38.43 9.33
N VAL A 14 17.49 38.48 8.81
CA VAL A 14 16.50 37.40 8.97
C VAL A 14 16.89 36.25 8.05
N LEU A 15 17.51 35.21 8.61
CA LEU A 15 17.84 33.98 7.89
C LEU A 15 16.52 33.19 7.65
N SER A 16 15.93 33.36 6.47
CA SER A 16 14.75 32.58 6.05
C SER A 16 15.17 31.13 5.81
N ALA A 17 15.04 30.28 6.81
CA ALA A 17 15.20 28.84 6.63
C ALA A 17 14.07 28.31 5.74
N SER A 18 14.37 28.04 4.47
CA SER A 18 13.47 27.37 3.54
C SER A 18 13.25 25.95 4.01
N VAL A 19 12.14 25.68 4.69
CA VAL A 19 11.71 24.33 5.07
C VAL A 19 11.26 23.62 3.81
N THR A 20 12.12 22.79 3.24
CA THR A 20 11.74 21.88 2.15
C THR A 20 10.80 20.81 2.72
N VAL A 21 9.49 20.99 2.54
CA VAL A 21 8.50 20.00 2.86
C VAL A 21 8.65 18.83 1.88
N PHE A 22 9.34 17.76 2.30
CA PHE A 22 9.40 16.53 1.53
C PHE A 22 8.02 15.91 1.47
N THR A 23 7.35 16.04 0.33
CA THR A 23 6.06 15.39 0.08
C THR A 23 6.22 13.87 0.12
N GLN A 24 5.77 13.25 1.21
CA GLN A 24 5.81 11.80 1.35
C GLN A 24 4.69 11.17 0.51
N LYS A 25 5.08 10.49 -0.58
CA LYS A 25 4.15 9.75 -1.44
C LYS A 25 4.29 8.26 -1.19
N LYS A 26 3.14 7.56 -1.05
CA LYS A 26 3.09 6.09 -0.99
C LYS A 26 2.07 5.56 -2.00
N THR A 27 2.29 4.34 -2.46
CA THR A 27 1.37 3.59 -3.30
C THR A 27 1.11 2.25 -2.62
N ILE A 28 -0.14 1.97 -2.31
CA ILE A 28 -0.57 0.72 -1.70
C ILE A 28 -1.43 0.00 -2.73
N ILE A 29 -1.01 -1.21 -3.10
CA ILE A 29 -1.68 -2.05 -4.06
C ILE A 29 -2.37 -3.16 -3.26
N LEU A 30 -3.68 -3.26 -3.38
CA LEU A 30 -4.50 -4.20 -2.65
C LEU A 30 -5.10 -5.21 -3.63
N VAL A 31 -4.94 -6.51 -3.35
CA VAL A 31 -5.37 -7.59 -4.21
C VAL A 31 -5.98 -8.71 -3.38
N ARG A 32 -7.16 -9.20 -3.79
CA ARG A 32 -7.71 -10.46 -3.26
C ARG A 32 -6.81 -11.61 -3.70
N HIS A 33 -6.71 -12.67 -2.87
CA HIS A 33 -6.08 -13.92 -3.31
C HIS A 33 -6.71 -14.42 -4.61
N ALA A 34 -5.93 -15.10 -5.43
CA ALA A 34 -6.39 -15.72 -6.66
C ALA A 34 -7.26 -16.98 -6.39
N GLU A 35 -7.74 -17.64 -7.42
CA GLU A 35 -8.65 -18.79 -7.33
C GLU A 35 -8.06 -19.91 -6.47
N LYS A 36 -8.86 -20.45 -5.56
CA LYS A 36 -8.49 -21.58 -4.69
C LYS A 36 -8.76 -22.92 -5.34
N ALA A 37 -7.92 -23.90 -5.07
CA ALA A 37 -8.02 -25.25 -5.65
C ALA A 37 -9.17 -26.06 -5.07
N ASP A 38 -9.41 -25.97 -3.75
CA ASP A 38 -10.39 -26.76 -3.02
C ASP A 38 -11.14 -25.88 -2.01
N SER A 39 -12.45 -25.99 -2.01
CA SER A 39 -13.31 -25.29 -1.07
C SER A 39 -13.53 -26.05 0.25
N THR A 40 -13.20 -27.33 0.33
CA THR A 40 -13.38 -28.18 1.54
C THR A 40 -12.27 -28.00 2.56
N SER A 41 -11.07 -27.59 2.11
CA SER A 41 -9.95 -27.27 2.99
C SER A 41 -10.15 -25.92 3.68
N ALA A 42 -9.78 -25.81 4.95
CA ALA A 42 -9.78 -24.55 5.67
C ALA A 42 -8.70 -23.57 5.13
N ASP A 43 -7.59 -24.10 4.60
CA ASP A 43 -6.50 -23.32 3.99
C ASP A 43 -6.07 -23.93 2.64
N PRO A 44 -6.92 -23.80 1.60
CA PRO A 44 -6.64 -24.34 0.28
C PRO A 44 -5.49 -23.59 -0.41
N GLU A 45 -4.75 -24.32 -1.24
CA GLU A 45 -3.78 -23.76 -2.18
C GLU A 45 -4.49 -23.03 -3.35
N LEU A 46 -3.71 -22.40 -4.20
CA LEU A 46 -4.24 -21.86 -5.45
C LEU A 46 -4.53 -22.97 -6.45
N SER A 47 -5.63 -22.83 -7.18
CA SER A 47 -5.94 -23.66 -8.35
C SER A 47 -4.90 -23.40 -9.47
N PRO A 48 -4.89 -24.23 -10.55
CA PRO A 48 -4.07 -23.92 -11.72
C PRO A 48 -4.34 -22.53 -12.30
N GLU A 49 -5.61 -22.12 -12.37
CA GLU A 49 -6.04 -20.79 -12.82
C GLU A 49 -5.53 -19.70 -11.87
N GLY A 50 -5.62 -19.94 -10.55
CA GLY A 50 -5.11 -19.03 -9.53
C GLY A 50 -3.59 -18.84 -9.61
N LYS A 51 -2.84 -19.90 -9.87
CA LYS A 51 -1.39 -19.81 -10.11
C LYS A 51 -1.07 -18.97 -11.35
N GLN A 52 -1.81 -19.17 -12.44
CA GLN A 52 -1.67 -18.35 -13.65
C GLN A 52 -2.03 -16.88 -13.40
N ARG A 53 -3.07 -16.61 -12.57
CA ARG A 53 -3.43 -15.24 -12.18
C ARG A 53 -2.33 -14.59 -11.34
N ALA A 54 -1.73 -15.31 -10.40
CA ALA A 54 -0.60 -14.81 -9.60
C ALA A 54 0.60 -14.42 -10.48
N GLU A 55 0.91 -15.22 -11.51
CA GLU A 55 1.95 -14.89 -12.51
C GLU A 55 1.55 -13.68 -13.36
N ARG A 56 0.28 -13.57 -13.77
CA ARG A 56 -0.24 -12.42 -14.51
C ARG A 56 -0.12 -11.12 -13.71
N LEU A 57 -0.35 -11.18 -12.39
CA LEU A 57 -0.21 -10.05 -11.48
C LEU A 57 1.17 -9.39 -11.58
N VAL A 58 2.23 -10.20 -11.73
CA VAL A 58 3.60 -9.70 -11.90
C VAL A 58 3.75 -8.85 -13.17
N LYS A 59 3.09 -9.25 -14.26
CA LYS A 59 3.12 -8.52 -15.55
C LYS A 59 2.34 -7.22 -15.45
N VAL A 60 1.11 -7.27 -14.92
CA VAL A 60 0.21 -6.12 -14.79
C VAL A 60 0.78 -5.05 -13.87
N LEU A 61 1.37 -5.47 -12.75
CA LEU A 61 1.87 -4.57 -11.72
C LEU A 61 3.38 -4.27 -11.83
N GLY A 62 4.07 -4.81 -12.82
CA GLY A 62 5.54 -4.68 -12.94
C GLY A 62 6.04 -3.24 -12.84
N LYS A 63 5.31 -2.30 -13.44
CA LYS A 63 5.65 -0.86 -13.41
C LYS A 63 5.58 -0.22 -12.02
N TYR A 64 4.86 -0.83 -11.09
CA TYR A 64 4.72 -0.29 -9.72
C TYR A 64 5.86 -0.68 -8.80
N GLU A 65 6.62 -1.76 -9.12
CA GLU A 65 7.80 -2.21 -8.40
C GLU A 65 7.64 -2.16 -6.85
N PRO A 66 6.72 -2.91 -6.24
CA PRO A 66 6.55 -2.90 -4.79
C PRO A 66 7.85 -3.27 -4.08
N GLY A 67 8.14 -2.56 -3.00
CA GLY A 67 9.32 -2.76 -2.17
C GLY A 67 9.05 -3.51 -0.88
N ALA A 68 7.76 -3.71 -0.53
CA ALA A 68 7.31 -4.52 0.59
C ALA A 68 6.03 -5.26 0.21
N PHE A 69 5.88 -6.46 0.79
CA PHE A 69 4.79 -7.39 0.51
C PHE A 69 4.16 -7.84 1.82
N TYR A 70 2.83 -7.76 1.91
CA TYR A 70 2.06 -8.20 3.06
C TYR A 70 0.99 -9.20 2.64
N SER A 71 0.74 -10.19 3.48
CA SER A 71 -0.27 -11.22 3.26
C SER A 71 -0.94 -11.59 4.58
N THR A 72 -2.20 -11.99 4.56
CA THR A 72 -2.78 -12.74 5.65
C THR A 72 -2.12 -14.12 5.78
N ASP A 73 -2.28 -14.79 6.93
CA ASP A 73 -1.66 -16.08 7.19
C ASP A 73 -2.42 -17.26 6.55
N PHE A 74 -2.57 -17.23 5.22
CA PHE A 74 -3.18 -18.29 4.42
C PHE A 74 -2.31 -18.60 3.20
N LYS A 75 -2.25 -19.88 2.81
CA LYS A 75 -1.50 -20.34 1.62
C LYS A 75 -1.90 -19.54 0.40
N ARG A 76 -3.20 -19.48 0.08
CA ARG A 76 -3.73 -18.79 -1.11
C ARG A 76 -3.37 -17.30 -1.19
N THR A 77 -3.32 -16.59 -0.07
CA THR A 77 -2.93 -15.17 -0.06
C THR A 77 -1.44 -14.99 -0.23
N ARG A 78 -0.63 -15.82 0.46
CA ARG A 78 0.83 -15.81 0.29
C ARG A 78 1.24 -16.21 -1.13
N ASP A 79 0.64 -17.26 -1.68
CA ASP A 79 0.99 -17.78 -3.01
C ASP A 79 0.55 -16.83 -4.12
N THR A 80 -0.48 -16.03 -3.92
CA THR A 80 -0.83 -14.94 -4.87
C THR A 80 0.26 -13.86 -4.94
N ALA A 81 0.88 -13.51 -3.82
CA ALA A 81 1.95 -12.51 -3.78
C ALA A 81 3.32 -13.06 -4.15
N ARG A 82 3.54 -14.38 -3.95
CA ARG A 82 4.85 -15.04 -4.04
C ARG A 82 5.60 -14.80 -5.34
N PRO A 83 5.03 -15.00 -6.55
CA PRO A 83 5.78 -14.81 -7.79
C PRO A 83 6.35 -13.40 -7.92
N PHE A 84 5.61 -12.40 -7.40
CA PHE A 84 6.07 -11.02 -7.45
C PHE A 84 7.11 -10.71 -6.36
N ALA A 85 6.94 -11.24 -5.16
CA ALA A 85 7.91 -11.09 -4.07
C ALA A 85 9.25 -11.72 -4.45
N ASP A 86 9.23 -12.93 -5.02
CA ASP A 86 10.44 -13.66 -5.49
C ASP A 86 11.15 -12.88 -6.59
N LYS A 87 10.42 -12.38 -7.59
CA LYS A 87 10.99 -11.53 -8.64
C LYS A 87 11.67 -10.29 -8.07
N ARG A 88 11.13 -9.72 -7.00
CA ARG A 88 11.69 -8.55 -6.31
C ARG A 88 12.73 -8.90 -5.25
N LYS A 89 13.01 -10.19 -5.00
CA LYS A 89 13.87 -10.71 -3.93
C LYS A 89 13.46 -10.13 -2.56
N LYS A 90 12.16 -10.20 -2.26
CA LYS A 90 11.55 -9.70 -1.02
C LYS A 90 10.83 -10.81 -0.28
N THR A 91 10.80 -10.71 1.04
CA THR A 91 9.97 -11.54 1.91
C THR A 91 8.53 -11.03 1.93
N ILE A 92 7.59 -11.93 2.22
CA ILE A 92 6.19 -11.60 2.45
C ILE A 92 5.97 -11.57 3.96
N GLU A 93 5.60 -10.42 4.50
CA GLU A 93 5.28 -10.23 5.91
C GLU A 93 3.82 -10.57 6.18
N THR A 94 3.54 -11.23 7.30
CA THR A 94 2.16 -11.56 7.69
C THR A 94 1.53 -10.41 8.46
N TYR A 95 0.24 -10.13 8.18
CA TYR A 95 -0.56 -9.18 8.94
C TYR A 95 -1.89 -9.80 9.40
N ASP A 96 -2.46 -9.29 10.49
CA ASP A 96 -3.79 -9.67 10.97
C ASP A 96 -4.85 -8.79 10.29
N ALA A 97 -5.68 -9.38 9.43
CA ALA A 97 -6.73 -8.66 8.72
C ALA A 97 -7.85 -8.13 9.64
N ARG A 98 -7.95 -8.61 10.89
CA ARG A 98 -8.88 -8.08 11.90
C ARG A 98 -8.38 -6.77 12.52
N LYS A 99 -7.11 -6.41 12.27
CA LYS A 99 -6.45 -5.23 12.81
C LYS A 99 -5.89 -4.33 11.69
N PRO A 100 -6.73 -3.86 10.76
CA PRO A 100 -6.28 -3.10 9.59
C PRO A 100 -5.50 -1.83 9.97
N ASN A 101 -5.82 -1.21 11.10
CA ASN A 101 -5.14 0.00 11.55
C ASN A 101 -3.67 -0.26 11.92
N GLU A 102 -3.31 -1.43 12.49
CA GLU A 102 -1.93 -1.78 12.78
C GLU A 102 -1.10 -1.85 11.49
N LEU A 103 -1.63 -2.47 10.43
CA LEU A 103 -0.99 -2.52 9.13
C LEU A 103 -0.86 -1.11 8.51
N ILE A 104 -1.92 -0.31 8.56
CA ILE A 104 -1.92 1.07 8.04
C ILE A 104 -0.82 1.89 8.73
N GLU A 105 -0.73 1.82 10.06
CA GLU A 105 0.30 2.53 10.81
C GLU A 105 1.71 2.06 10.44
N ALA A 106 1.94 0.75 10.32
CA ALA A 106 3.22 0.20 9.89
C ALA A 106 3.62 0.72 8.49
N ILE A 107 2.67 0.73 7.54
CA ILE A 107 2.88 1.28 6.21
C ILE A 107 3.22 2.77 6.29
N MET A 108 2.49 3.56 7.08
CA MET A 108 2.71 5.01 7.18
C MET A 108 4.08 5.35 7.78
N LYS A 109 4.53 4.59 8.76
CA LYS A 109 5.85 4.75 9.42
C LYS A 109 7.02 4.23 8.56
N SER A 110 6.76 3.32 7.60
CA SER A 110 7.79 2.70 6.76
C SER A 110 8.48 3.72 5.84
N LYS A 111 9.78 3.54 5.60
CA LYS A 111 10.53 4.25 4.55
C LYS A 111 10.20 3.75 3.15
N THR A 112 9.62 2.56 3.02
CA THR A 112 9.15 2.00 1.74
C THR A 112 8.02 2.87 1.17
N LYS A 113 8.04 3.03 -0.14
CA LYS A 113 7.06 3.90 -0.83
C LYS A 113 5.97 3.11 -1.55
N ARG A 114 6.19 1.82 -1.84
CA ARG A 114 5.29 1.01 -2.67
C ARG A 114 5.10 -0.37 -2.03
N PHE A 115 3.84 -0.75 -1.83
CA PHE A 115 3.43 -1.95 -1.10
C PHE A 115 2.49 -2.78 -1.95
N LEU A 116 2.61 -4.11 -1.88
CA LEU A 116 1.60 -5.05 -2.34
C LEU A 116 1.03 -5.78 -1.12
N ILE A 117 -0.29 -5.77 -1.00
CA ILE A 117 -1.01 -6.41 0.09
C ILE A 117 -2.03 -7.37 -0.49
N THR A 118 -1.95 -8.63 -0.07
CA THR A 118 -2.91 -9.67 -0.45
C THR A 118 -3.80 -10.06 0.73
N GLY A 119 -5.09 -10.27 0.45
CA GLY A 119 -6.10 -10.61 1.45
C GLY A 119 -7.29 -11.33 0.82
N HIS A 120 -8.48 -11.09 1.36
CA HIS A 120 -9.71 -11.82 1.02
C HIS A 120 -10.79 -10.91 0.42
N SER A 121 -11.90 -11.52 -0.04
CA SER A 121 -13.05 -10.81 -0.64
C SER A 121 -13.65 -9.73 0.25
N ASN A 122 -13.55 -9.86 1.57
CA ASN A 122 -14.04 -8.90 2.57
C ASN A 122 -12.94 -7.99 3.11
N THR A 123 -11.72 -8.52 3.32
CA THR A 123 -10.66 -7.77 4.00
C THR A 123 -9.96 -6.75 3.11
N ILE A 124 -9.87 -7.00 1.81
CA ILE A 124 -9.24 -6.08 0.84
C ILE A 124 -10.11 -4.83 0.60
N PRO A 125 -11.43 -4.94 0.29
CA PRO A 125 -12.30 -3.76 0.23
C PRO A 125 -12.36 -3.01 1.57
N GLY A 126 -12.43 -3.75 2.69
CA GLY A 126 -12.39 -3.17 4.03
C GLY A 126 -11.12 -2.35 4.30
N LEU A 127 -9.96 -2.83 3.85
CA LEU A 127 -8.69 -2.10 3.98
C LEU A 127 -8.67 -0.84 3.08
N ALA A 128 -9.23 -0.91 1.88
CA ALA A 128 -9.38 0.25 1.00
C ALA A 128 -10.28 1.32 1.63
N ASN A 129 -11.39 0.90 2.24
CA ASN A 129 -12.30 1.78 2.98
C ASN A 129 -11.61 2.42 4.20
N ALA A 130 -10.88 1.63 4.99
CA ALA A 130 -10.14 2.11 6.16
C ALA A 130 -9.07 3.15 5.77
N LEU A 131 -8.32 2.91 4.70
CA LEU A 131 -7.35 3.86 4.16
C LEU A 131 -8.05 5.16 3.70
N GLY A 132 -9.16 5.04 2.97
CA GLY A 132 -9.94 6.16 2.44
C GLY A 132 -10.77 6.88 3.50
N LYS A 133 -10.92 6.31 4.71
CA LYS A 133 -11.83 6.78 5.78
C LYS A 133 -13.26 6.98 5.26
N LYS A 134 -13.69 6.12 4.35
CA LYS A 134 -15.02 6.14 3.71
C LYS A 134 -15.44 4.71 3.40
N ASP A 135 -16.72 4.42 3.53
CA ASP A 135 -17.31 3.13 3.18
C ASP A 135 -17.77 3.16 1.70
N LEU A 136 -16.82 2.98 0.79
CA LEU A 136 -17.03 3.05 -0.66
C LEU A 136 -17.17 1.69 -1.33
N PHE A 137 -16.50 0.67 -0.77
CA PHE A 137 -16.35 -0.64 -1.40
C PHE A 137 -17.07 -1.70 -0.57
N LYS A 138 -17.95 -2.45 -1.21
CA LYS A 138 -18.59 -3.65 -0.64
C LYS A 138 -17.65 -4.85 -0.74
N ASN A 139 -17.97 -5.92 -0.01
CA ASN A 139 -17.30 -7.21 -0.17
C ASN A 139 -17.43 -7.67 -1.62
N LEU A 140 -16.38 -8.31 -2.13
CA LEU A 140 -16.40 -8.94 -3.43
C LEU A 140 -17.21 -10.24 -3.37
N ASP A 141 -17.92 -10.57 -4.45
CA ASP A 141 -18.53 -11.87 -4.63
C ASP A 141 -17.47 -12.97 -4.75
N ASP A 142 -17.84 -14.21 -4.47
CA ASP A 142 -16.88 -15.33 -4.47
C ASP A 142 -16.23 -15.56 -5.84
N SER A 143 -16.88 -15.20 -6.92
CA SER A 143 -16.37 -15.27 -8.30
C SER A 143 -15.50 -14.09 -8.71
N GLU A 144 -15.45 -13.01 -7.93
CA GLU A 144 -14.71 -11.78 -8.29
C GLU A 144 -13.24 -11.83 -7.85
N TYR A 145 -12.36 -12.23 -8.75
CA TYR A 145 -10.90 -12.26 -8.51
C TYR A 145 -10.12 -11.18 -9.27
N GLY A 146 -10.74 -10.55 -10.25
CA GLY A 146 -10.07 -9.67 -11.21
C GLY A 146 -10.01 -8.20 -10.83
N VAL A 147 -9.90 -7.84 -9.55
CA VAL A 147 -9.92 -6.43 -9.11
C VAL A 147 -8.67 -6.09 -8.32
N ILE A 148 -8.02 -5.00 -8.71
CA ILE A 148 -6.88 -4.40 -8.00
C ILE A 148 -7.27 -2.99 -7.58
N TRP A 149 -7.05 -2.65 -6.29
CA TRP A 149 -7.10 -1.26 -5.81
C TRP A 149 -5.71 -0.68 -5.72
N ILE A 150 -5.49 0.49 -6.30
CA ILE A 150 -4.25 1.25 -6.17
C ILE A 150 -4.54 2.52 -5.38
N VAL A 151 -4.18 2.51 -4.12
CA VAL A 151 -4.38 3.63 -3.21
C VAL A 151 -3.13 4.50 -3.24
N ARG A 152 -3.29 5.75 -3.67
CA ARG A 152 -2.23 6.78 -3.68
C ARG A 152 -2.35 7.63 -2.43
N ILE A 153 -1.26 7.73 -1.70
CA ILE A 153 -1.16 8.54 -0.48
C ILE A 153 -0.18 9.68 -0.72
N LYS A 154 -0.58 10.87 -0.31
CA LYS A 154 0.24 12.08 -0.33
C LYS A 154 0.10 12.77 1.03
N ASN A 155 1.24 13.04 1.69
CA ASN A 155 1.28 13.70 3.01
C ASN A 155 0.40 13.00 4.07
N GLY A 156 0.40 11.66 4.09
CA GLY A 156 -0.35 10.87 5.06
C GLY A 156 -1.86 10.73 4.79
N GLN A 157 -2.38 11.32 3.71
CA GLN A 157 -3.79 11.23 3.32
C GLN A 157 -3.95 10.55 1.97
N VAL A 158 -5.08 9.88 1.76
CA VAL A 158 -5.42 9.32 0.44
C VAL A 158 -5.67 10.45 -0.55
N ASP A 159 -4.86 10.48 -1.60
CA ASP A 159 -4.99 11.41 -2.72
C ASP A 159 -6.02 10.88 -3.73
N ARG A 160 -5.93 9.57 -4.05
CA ARG A 160 -6.90 8.89 -4.93
C ARG A 160 -6.84 7.36 -4.77
N ILE A 161 -7.92 6.71 -5.17
CA ILE A 161 -8.03 5.25 -5.32
C ILE A 161 -8.36 4.96 -6.79
N GLU A 162 -7.52 4.16 -7.43
CA GLU A 162 -7.71 3.68 -8.80
C GLU A 162 -8.12 2.20 -8.72
N ILE A 163 -9.05 1.77 -9.58
CA ILE A 163 -9.44 0.36 -9.71
C ILE A 163 -8.97 -0.11 -11.08
N LEU A 164 -8.22 -1.21 -11.09
CA LEU A 164 -7.74 -1.85 -12.31
C LEU A 164 -8.29 -3.27 -12.41
N PRO A 165 -8.83 -3.68 -13.55
CA PRO A 165 -9.11 -5.08 -13.85
C PRO A 165 -7.81 -5.84 -14.19
N PHE A 166 -7.76 -7.17 -13.90
CA PHE A 166 -6.63 -8.02 -14.29
C PHE A 166 -7.00 -9.50 -14.47
#